data_b3568638329e8113caeb814f35fd1ade
#
_entry.id   b3568638329e8113caeb814f35fd1ade
#
_cell.length_a   1.000
_cell.length_b   1.000
_cell.length_c   1.000
_cell.angle_alpha   90.00
_cell.angle_beta   90.00
_cell.angle_gamma   90.00
#
_symmetry.space_group_name_H-M   'P 1'
#
loop_
_entity.id
_entity.type
_entity.pdbx_description
1 polymer ?
#
loop_
_entity_poly.entity_id
_entity_poly.type
_entity_poly.pdbx_seq_one_letter_code
_entity_poly.pdbx_strand_id
1 'polypeptide(L)'
;MPFNPYIPPEFRNAYQEHDREITIRKTRLGCFLGIVLVPIFGGLDHYVYPQQAFSFFLLRLLCSFLMAGLFLVLGTNFGKKYYHFQGMVLLFLPSATIAWMVYATEGTASPYYAGLTLVLMVLAVVLDWPLWQSVVSVVLVLFLYLAACSFSTAA
;
A
#
# COMPACT_ATOMS: atom_id res chain seq x y z
N MET A 1 11.95 -6.64 -14.93
CA MET A 1 13.40 -6.45 -15.20
C MET A 1 13.62 -6.42 -16.69
N PRO A 2 14.55 -5.60 -17.20
CA PRO A 2 14.88 -5.62 -18.62
C PRO A 2 15.42 -7.01 -18.99
N PHE A 3 15.04 -7.45 -20.16
CA PHE A 3 15.39 -8.73 -20.74
C PHE A 3 16.91 -8.87 -20.80
N ASN A 4 17.51 -9.74 -19.98
CA ASN A 4 18.93 -10.06 -20.08
C ASN A 4 19.10 -11.21 -21.07
N PRO A 5 19.63 -10.98 -22.28
CA PRO A 5 19.76 -12.00 -23.34
C PRO A 5 20.81 -13.07 -23.02
N TYR A 6 21.60 -12.89 -21.96
CA TYR A 6 22.69 -13.81 -21.60
C TYR A 6 22.28 -14.96 -20.67
N ILE A 7 21.00 -15.04 -20.25
CA ILE A 7 20.54 -16.15 -19.39
C ILE A 7 20.12 -17.32 -20.29
N PRO A 8 20.78 -18.50 -20.20
CA PRO A 8 20.38 -19.70 -20.92
C PRO A 8 18.90 -20.05 -20.61
N PRO A 9 18.14 -20.54 -21.59
CA PRO A 9 16.71 -20.83 -21.43
C PRO A 9 16.41 -21.82 -20.29
N GLU A 10 17.36 -22.70 -19.98
CA GLU A 10 17.26 -23.70 -18.91
C GLU A 10 17.16 -23.05 -17.50
N PHE A 11 17.84 -21.93 -17.28
CA PHE A 11 17.83 -21.22 -16.00
C PHE A 11 16.73 -20.19 -15.89
N ARG A 12 16.07 -19.85 -16.99
CA ARG A 12 15.03 -18.81 -17.02
C ARG A 12 13.83 -19.16 -16.12
N ASN A 13 13.38 -20.40 -16.15
CA ASN A 13 12.24 -20.85 -15.35
C ASN A 13 12.58 -20.86 -13.86
N ALA A 14 13.77 -21.35 -13.50
CA ALA A 14 14.24 -21.35 -12.11
C ALA A 14 14.41 -19.93 -11.56
N TYR A 15 14.92 -19.00 -12.39
CA TYR A 15 15.08 -17.60 -12.00
C TYR A 15 13.72 -16.91 -11.79
N GLN A 16 12.76 -17.12 -12.69
CA GLN A 16 11.42 -16.56 -12.55
C GLN A 16 10.67 -17.10 -11.34
N GLU A 17 10.86 -18.39 -11.03
CA GLU A 17 10.25 -18.99 -9.85
C GLU A 17 10.84 -18.43 -8.56
N HIS A 18 12.15 -18.26 -8.52
CA HIS A 18 12.85 -17.66 -7.38
C HIS A 18 12.45 -16.18 -7.18
N ASP A 19 12.40 -15.38 -8.24
CA ASP A 19 11.96 -13.97 -8.19
C ASP A 19 10.50 -13.85 -7.72
N ARG A 20 9.62 -14.74 -8.18
CA ARG A 20 8.22 -14.83 -7.74
C ARG A 20 8.12 -15.13 -6.24
N GLU A 21 8.89 -16.09 -5.73
CA GLU A 21 8.86 -16.45 -4.31
C GLU A 21 9.34 -15.31 -3.42
N ILE A 22 10.40 -14.63 -3.82
CA ILE A 22 10.92 -13.44 -3.10
C ILE A 22 9.85 -12.35 -3.07
N THR A 23 9.23 -12.04 -4.21
CA THR A 23 8.20 -10.99 -4.29
C THR A 23 6.98 -11.32 -3.44
N ILE A 24 6.51 -12.57 -3.45
CA ILE A 24 5.40 -13.02 -2.61
C ILE A 24 5.76 -12.90 -1.12
N ARG A 25 6.97 -13.30 -0.73
CA ARG A 25 7.43 -13.18 0.66
C ARG A 25 7.48 -11.72 1.12
N LYS A 26 8.00 -10.83 0.28
CA LYS A 26 8.07 -9.39 0.56
C LYS A 26 6.67 -8.75 0.62
N THR A 27 5.77 -9.12 -0.29
CA THR A 27 4.37 -8.64 -0.25
C THR A 27 3.67 -9.11 1.03
N ARG A 28 3.89 -10.33 1.47
CA ARG A 28 3.39 -10.82 2.78
C ARG A 28 3.94 -10.01 3.94
N LEU A 29 5.23 -9.69 3.93
CA LEU A 29 5.82 -8.82 4.95
C LEU A 29 5.17 -7.44 4.95
N GLY A 30 4.93 -6.86 3.77
CA GLY A 30 4.21 -5.59 3.63
C GLY A 30 2.78 -5.65 4.18
N CYS A 31 2.03 -6.73 3.89
CA CYS A 31 0.70 -6.96 4.46
C CYS A 31 0.75 -7.04 5.99
N PHE A 32 1.70 -7.81 6.53
CA PHE A 32 1.85 -7.95 7.99
C PHE A 32 2.16 -6.61 8.66
N LEU A 33 3.10 -5.84 8.10
CA LEU A 33 3.41 -4.50 8.58
C LEU A 33 2.18 -3.59 8.51
N GLY A 34 1.42 -3.62 7.41
CA GLY A 34 0.20 -2.84 7.27
C GLY A 34 -0.87 -3.23 8.30
N ILE A 35 -1.11 -4.53 8.53
CA ILE A 35 -2.08 -5.02 9.52
C ILE A 35 -1.74 -4.50 10.93
N VAL A 36 -0.46 -4.39 11.26
CA VAL A 36 0.00 -3.94 12.59
C VAL A 36 0.08 -2.42 12.68
N LEU A 37 0.72 -1.76 11.71
CA LEU A 37 1.00 -0.32 11.78
C LEU A 37 -0.25 0.53 11.57
N VAL A 38 -1.15 0.14 10.64
CA VAL A 38 -2.34 0.95 10.33
C VAL A 38 -3.23 1.17 11.55
N PRO A 39 -3.57 0.16 12.39
CA PRO A 39 -4.33 0.39 13.62
C PRO A 39 -3.54 1.14 14.69
N ILE A 40 -2.22 0.90 14.82
CA ILE A 40 -1.38 1.58 15.81
C ILE A 40 -1.41 3.09 15.58
N PHE A 41 -1.34 3.53 14.33
CA PHE A 41 -1.47 4.94 13.98
C PHE A 41 -2.87 5.52 14.27
N GLY A 42 -3.90 4.68 14.45
CA GLY A 42 -5.22 5.11 14.93
C GLY A 42 -5.19 5.72 16.34
N GLY A 43 -4.21 5.35 17.17
CA GLY A 43 -3.99 6.00 18.46
C GLY A 43 -3.65 7.49 18.34
N LEU A 44 -2.97 7.91 17.27
CA LEU A 44 -2.65 9.31 17.02
C LEU A 44 -3.88 10.12 16.62
N ASP A 45 -4.89 9.50 15.99
CA ASP A 45 -6.11 10.18 15.55
C ASP A 45 -6.88 10.79 16.74
N HIS A 46 -6.77 10.14 17.92
CA HIS A 46 -7.38 10.65 19.16
C HIS A 46 -6.78 11.99 19.61
N TYR A 47 -5.49 12.21 19.34
CA TYR A 47 -4.81 13.45 19.69
C TYR A 47 -5.01 14.55 18.63
N VAL A 48 -5.09 14.18 17.35
CA VAL A 48 -5.15 15.13 16.24
C VAL A 48 -6.58 15.60 15.97
N TYR A 49 -7.54 14.65 15.91
CA TYR A 49 -8.96 14.94 15.65
C TYR A 49 -9.85 14.10 16.57
N PRO A 50 -10.00 14.46 17.86
CA PRO A 50 -10.74 13.67 18.83
C PRO A 50 -12.21 13.46 18.46
N GLN A 51 -12.83 14.43 17.75
CA GLN A 51 -14.25 14.34 17.34
C GLN A 51 -14.47 13.28 16.24
N GLN A 52 -13.49 13.00 15.39
CA GLN A 52 -13.58 12.07 14.28
C GLN A 52 -12.75 10.78 14.53
N ALA A 53 -12.06 10.70 15.66
CA ALA A 53 -11.13 9.61 15.99
C ALA A 53 -11.79 8.23 15.88
N PHE A 54 -13.04 8.09 16.32
CA PHE A 54 -13.77 6.83 16.25
C PHE A 54 -14.04 6.39 14.80
N SER A 55 -14.47 7.30 13.94
CA SER A 55 -14.72 7.02 12.51
C SER A 55 -13.43 6.64 11.76
N PHE A 56 -12.34 7.35 12.06
CA PHE A 56 -11.04 7.06 11.48
C PHE A 56 -10.46 5.74 11.96
N PHE A 57 -10.62 5.43 13.25
CA PHE A 57 -10.22 4.13 13.78
C PHE A 57 -10.97 2.97 13.12
N LEU A 58 -12.29 3.10 12.91
CA LEU A 58 -13.09 2.11 12.21
C LEU A 58 -12.63 1.92 10.76
N LEU A 59 -12.32 3.01 10.07
CA LEU A 59 -11.80 2.98 8.70
C LEU A 59 -10.44 2.25 8.63
N ARG A 60 -9.55 2.50 9.61
CA ARG A 60 -8.27 1.81 9.74
C ARG A 60 -8.43 0.32 10.03
N LEU A 61 -9.37 -0.05 10.90
CA LEU A 61 -9.69 -1.45 11.15
C LEU A 61 -10.20 -2.15 9.89
N LEU A 62 -11.08 -1.51 9.12
CA LEU A 62 -11.55 -2.03 7.84
C LEU A 62 -10.37 -2.23 6.87
N CYS A 63 -9.48 -1.26 6.75
CA CYS A 63 -8.28 -1.37 5.93
C CYS A 63 -7.40 -2.56 6.37
N SER A 64 -7.15 -2.72 7.67
CA SER A 64 -6.37 -3.83 8.22
C SER A 64 -7.04 -5.18 7.98
N PHE A 65 -8.37 -5.25 8.07
CA PHE A 65 -9.13 -6.46 7.77
C PHE A 65 -9.00 -6.85 6.28
N LEU A 66 -9.09 -5.89 5.37
CA LEU A 66 -8.88 -6.12 3.95
C LEU A 66 -7.44 -6.56 3.64
N MET A 67 -6.45 -5.99 4.33
CA MET A 67 -5.05 -6.43 4.23
C MET A 67 -4.84 -7.85 4.77
N ALA A 68 -5.53 -8.23 5.84
CA ALA A 68 -5.52 -9.60 6.35
C ALA A 68 -6.13 -10.58 5.32
N GLY A 69 -7.22 -10.20 4.67
CA GLY A 69 -7.79 -10.95 3.55
C GLY A 69 -6.79 -11.13 2.40
N LEU A 70 -6.10 -10.05 2.02
CA LEU A 70 -5.06 -10.08 0.99
C LEU A 70 -3.90 -11.02 1.39
N PHE A 71 -3.47 -10.98 2.65
CA PHE A 71 -2.45 -11.87 3.20
C PHE A 71 -2.83 -13.35 3.07
N LEU A 72 -4.09 -13.69 3.36
CA LEU A 72 -4.60 -15.05 3.22
C LEU A 72 -4.64 -15.49 1.75
N VAL A 73 -5.11 -14.61 0.85
CA VAL A 73 -5.17 -14.87 -0.60
C VAL A 73 -3.78 -15.12 -1.18
N LEU A 74 -2.74 -14.40 -0.72
CA LEU A 74 -1.34 -14.64 -1.11
C LEU A 74 -0.85 -16.07 -0.77
N GLY A 75 -1.50 -16.75 0.19
CA GLY A 75 -1.23 -18.15 0.52
C GLY A 75 -1.78 -19.14 -0.49
N THR A 76 -2.74 -18.75 -1.32
CA THR A 76 -3.43 -19.62 -2.26
C THR A 76 -2.72 -19.69 -3.62
N ASN A 77 -3.04 -20.71 -4.43
CA ASN A 77 -2.52 -20.83 -5.80
C ASN A 77 -2.97 -19.66 -6.69
N PHE A 78 -4.15 -19.11 -6.42
CA PHE A 78 -4.66 -17.92 -7.11
C PHE A 78 -3.79 -16.69 -6.80
N GLY A 79 -3.43 -16.47 -5.54
CA GLY A 79 -2.56 -15.38 -5.12
C GLY A 79 -1.17 -15.47 -5.76
N LYS A 80 -0.61 -16.68 -5.87
CA LYS A 80 0.68 -16.91 -6.51
C LYS A 80 0.68 -16.59 -8.01
N LYS A 81 -0.47 -16.63 -8.67
CA LYS A 81 -0.60 -16.30 -10.10
C LYS A 81 -0.64 -14.78 -10.34
N TYR A 82 -1.30 -14.02 -9.45
CA TYR A 82 -1.54 -12.59 -9.61
C TYR A 82 -0.78 -11.72 -8.59
N TYR A 83 0.42 -12.14 -8.18
CA TYR A 83 1.20 -11.50 -7.13
C TYR A 83 1.55 -10.02 -7.41
N HIS A 84 1.77 -9.63 -8.67
CA HIS A 84 2.01 -8.23 -9.05
C HIS A 84 0.78 -7.34 -8.80
N PHE A 85 -0.41 -7.83 -9.16
CA PHE A 85 -1.66 -7.10 -8.90
C PHE A 85 -1.92 -6.94 -7.41
N GLN A 86 -1.64 -7.98 -6.62
CA GLN A 86 -1.81 -7.92 -5.17
C GLN A 86 -0.85 -6.93 -4.49
N GLY A 87 0.35 -6.78 -5.01
CA GLY A 87 1.26 -5.72 -4.56
C GLY A 87 0.70 -4.31 -4.80
N MET A 88 0.05 -4.08 -5.94
CA MET A 88 -0.64 -2.80 -6.21
C MET A 88 -1.83 -2.58 -5.30
N VAL A 89 -2.62 -3.62 -5.01
CA VAL A 89 -3.75 -3.53 -4.06
C VAL A 89 -3.26 -3.24 -2.65
N LEU A 90 -2.13 -3.83 -2.24
CA LEU A 90 -1.48 -3.57 -0.95
C LEU A 90 -1.11 -2.09 -0.77
N LEU A 91 -0.64 -1.43 -1.82
CA LEU A 91 -0.37 0.01 -1.82
C LEU A 91 -1.66 0.84 -1.80
N PHE A 92 -2.62 0.46 -2.66
CA PHE A 92 -3.84 1.23 -2.87
C PHE A 92 -4.68 1.34 -1.60
N LEU A 93 -4.83 0.25 -0.84
CA LEU A 93 -5.66 0.20 0.36
C LEU A 93 -5.29 1.27 1.41
N PRO A 94 -4.06 1.33 1.96
CA PRO A 94 -3.70 2.34 2.94
C PRO A 94 -3.68 3.74 2.34
N SER A 95 -3.26 3.89 1.07
CA SER A 95 -3.23 5.20 0.41
C SER A 95 -4.62 5.78 0.23
N ALA A 96 -5.60 4.97 -0.20
CA ALA A 96 -7.00 5.40 -0.32
C ALA A 96 -7.62 5.74 1.04
N THR A 97 -7.30 4.96 2.08
CA THR A 97 -7.73 5.23 3.45
C THR A 97 -7.22 6.58 3.94
N ILE A 98 -5.93 6.86 3.76
CA ILE A 98 -5.32 8.12 4.17
C ILE A 98 -5.83 9.28 3.31
N ALA A 99 -6.00 9.10 2.00
CA ALA A 99 -6.58 10.13 1.11
C ALA A 99 -8.00 10.49 1.54
N TRP A 100 -8.81 9.51 1.94
CA TRP A 100 -10.13 9.76 2.51
C TRP A 100 -10.06 10.58 3.79
N MET A 101 -9.09 10.30 4.68
CA MET A 101 -8.89 11.05 5.92
C MET A 101 -8.46 12.50 5.62
N VAL A 102 -7.60 12.72 4.62
CA VAL A 102 -7.23 14.06 4.14
C VAL A 102 -8.47 14.80 3.60
N TYR A 103 -9.30 14.13 2.82
CA TYR A 103 -10.56 14.70 2.30
C TYR A 103 -11.53 15.11 3.42
N ALA A 104 -11.68 14.25 4.44
CA ALA A 104 -12.60 14.44 5.56
C ALA A 104 -12.12 15.46 6.62
N THR A 105 -10.87 15.93 6.49
CA THR A 105 -10.26 16.92 7.39
C THR A 105 -9.98 18.24 6.64
N GLU A 106 -8.86 18.89 6.94
CA GLU A 106 -8.51 20.21 6.43
C GLU A 106 -7.83 20.20 5.04
N GLY A 107 -7.97 19.09 4.27
CA GLY A 107 -7.40 18.99 2.94
C GLY A 107 -5.87 19.17 2.95
N THR A 108 -5.37 20.21 2.31
CA THR A 108 -3.91 20.50 2.21
C THR A 108 -3.25 20.80 3.55
N ALA A 109 -3.97 21.29 4.55
CA ALA A 109 -3.46 21.58 5.90
C ALA A 109 -3.49 20.36 6.82
N SER A 110 -4.12 19.26 6.39
CA SER A 110 -4.23 18.03 7.18
C SER A 110 -2.88 17.37 7.41
N PRO A 111 -2.49 17.03 8.65
CA PRO A 111 -1.23 16.34 8.94
C PRO A 111 -1.16 14.90 8.38
N TYR A 112 -2.27 14.37 7.90
CA TYR A 112 -2.33 13.00 7.34
C TYR A 112 -1.53 12.81 6.05
N TYR A 113 -1.10 13.88 5.35
CA TYR A 113 -0.19 13.76 4.20
C TYR A 113 1.11 13.03 4.56
N ALA A 114 1.58 13.17 5.80
CA ALA A 114 2.76 12.46 6.29
C ALA A 114 2.57 10.93 6.27
N GLY A 115 1.33 10.45 6.44
CA GLY A 115 1.00 9.04 6.31
C GLY A 115 1.21 8.50 4.89
N LEU A 116 0.90 9.28 3.86
CA LEU A 116 1.13 8.88 2.47
C LEU A 116 2.62 8.75 2.15
N THR A 117 3.45 9.68 2.63
CA THR A 117 4.90 9.59 2.46
C THR A 117 5.48 8.38 3.19
N LEU A 118 4.96 8.05 4.37
CA LEU A 118 5.37 6.87 5.13
C LEU A 118 4.98 5.58 4.41
N VAL A 119 3.78 5.50 3.84
CA VAL A 119 3.35 4.36 3.01
C VAL A 119 4.29 4.17 1.83
N LEU A 120 4.62 5.23 1.10
CA LEU A 120 5.55 5.17 -0.03
C LEU A 120 6.94 4.73 0.40
N MET A 121 7.45 5.24 1.53
CA MET A 121 8.76 4.87 2.06
C MET A 121 8.83 3.39 2.45
N VAL A 122 7.82 2.89 3.17
CA VAL A 122 7.75 1.47 3.57
C VAL A 122 7.70 0.57 2.34
N LEU A 123 6.91 0.93 1.33
CA LEU A 123 6.80 0.15 0.11
C LEU A 123 8.07 0.17 -0.73
N ALA A 124 8.75 1.31 -0.83
CA ALA A 124 10.03 1.42 -1.53
C ALA A 124 11.12 0.53 -0.90
N VAL A 125 11.10 0.36 0.42
CA VAL A 125 12.06 -0.47 1.15
C VAL A 125 11.68 -1.96 1.11
N VAL A 126 10.38 -2.27 1.20
CA VAL A 126 9.90 -3.66 1.33
C VAL A 126 9.74 -4.34 -0.03
N LEU A 127 9.31 -3.60 -1.06
CA LEU A 127 8.98 -4.17 -2.38
C LEU A 127 10.05 -3.81 -3.41
N ASP A 128 10.76 -4.84 -3.92
CA ASP A 128 11.68 -4.68 -5.07
C ASP A 128 10.88 -4.66 -6.37
N TRP A 129 10.19 -3.55 -6.60
CA TRP A 129 9.41 -3.40 -7.81
C TRP A 129 10.27 -2.91 -8.99
N PRO A 130 9.95 -3.35 -10.22
CA PRO A 130 10.56 -2.74 -11.39
C PRO A 130 10.19 -1.24 -11.45
N LEU A 131 11.09 -0.43 -11.99
CA LEU A 131 10.94 1.04 -12.07
C LEU A 131 9.54 1.48 -12.54
N TRP A 132 8.97 0.77 -13.52
CA TRP A 132 7.64 1.08 -14.04
C TRP A 132 6.55 1.00 -12.95
N GLN A 133 6.54 -0.07 -12.16
CA GLN A 133 5.55 -0.23 -11.09
C GLN A 133 5.73 0.81 -9.99
N SER A 134 6.97 1.15 -9.66
CA SER A 134 7.27 2.21 -8.70
C SER A 134 6.77 3.56 -9.18
N VAL A 135 6.99 3.92 -10.45
CA VAL A 135 6.50 5.17 -11.04
C VAL A 135 4.97 5.21 -11.04
N VAL A 136 4.30 4.15 -11.49
CA VAL A 136 2.83 4.06 -11.48
C VAL A 136 2.28 4.22 -10.06
N SER A 137 2.94 3.62 -9.07
CA SER A 137 2.54 3.71 -7.67
C SER A 137 2.63 5.12 -7.11
N VAL A 138 3.73 5.82 -7.40
CA VAL A 138 3.93 7.22 -6.97
C VAL A 138 2.88 8.13 -7.64
N VAL A 139 2.67 7.97 -8.95
CA VAL A 139 1.67 8.75 -9.69
C VAL A 139 0.26 8.51 -9.13
N LEU A 140 -0.09 7.26 -8.82
CA LEU A 140 -1.39 6.90 -8.24
C LEU A 140 -1.59 7.55 -6.87
N VAL A 141 -0.58 7.50 -5.99
CA VAL A 141 -0.66 8.12 -4.66
C VAL A 141 -0.78 9.63 -4.77
N LEU A 142 0.01 10.27 -5.65
CA LEU A 142 -0.09 11.72 -5.91
C LEU A 142 -1.47 12.10 -6.46
N PHE A 143 -2.02 11.30 -7.37
CA PHE A 143 -3.36 11.52 -7.91
C PHE A 143 -4.43 11.44 -6.82
N LEU A 144 -4.38 10.43 -5.95
CA LEU A 144 -5.28 10.28 -4.81
C LEU A 144 -5.19 11.47 -3.86
N TYR A 145 -3.97 11.93 -3.57
CA TYR A 145 -3.75 13.10 -2.72
C TYR A 145 -4.33 14.39 -3.33
N LEU A 146 -4.01 14.66 -4.60
CA LEU A 146 -4.52 15.86 -5.30
C LEU A 146 -6.04 15.83 -5.43
N ALA A 147 -6.63 14.67 -5.72
CA ALA A 147 -8.08 14.50 -5.75
C ALA A 147 -8.70 14.79 -4.36
N ALA A 148 -8.12 14.21 -3.29
CA ALA A 148 -8.60 14.46 -1.93
C ALA A 148 -8.53 15.96 -1.56
N CYS A 149 -7.46 16.65 -1.93
CA CYS A 149 -7.32 18.10 -1.69
C CYS A 149 -8.29 18.94 -2.54
N SER A 150 -8.53 18.56 -3.80
CA SER A 150 -9.41 19.31 -4.70
C SER A 150 -10.88 19.23 -4.30
N PHE A 151 -11.28 18.11 -3.72
CA PHE A 151 -12.67 17.87 -3.29
C PHE A 151 -12.87 18.10 -1.80
N SER A 152 -11.82 18.46 -1.05
CA SER A 152 -11.95 18.77 0.37
C SER A 152 -12.94 19.91 0.57
N THR A 153 -13.91 19.71 1.46
CA THR A 153 -14.96 20.68 1.80
C THR A 153 -14.48 21.81 2.71
N ALA A 154 -13.21 21.80 3.10
CA ALA A 154 -12.57 22.86 3.88
C ALA A 154 -12.03 23.96 2.95
N ALA A 155 -12.95 24.63 2.22
CA ALA A 155 -12.70 25.90 1.58
C ALA A 155 -13.36 27.02 2.39
#